data_84224ec273e4819fccbfb3e19dc75e84
#
_entry.id   84224ec273e4819fccbfb3e19dc75e84
#
_cell.length_a   1.000
_cell.length_b   1.000
_cell.length_c   1.000
_cell.angle_alpha   90.00
_cell.angle_beta   90.00
_cell.angle_gamma   90.00
#
_symmetry.space_group_name_H-M   'P 1'
#
loop_
_entity.id
_entity.type
_entity.pdbx_description
1 polymer ?
#
loop_
_entity_poly.entity_id
_entity_poly.type
_entity_poly.pdbx_seq_one_letter_code
_entity_poly.pdbx_strand_id
1 'polypeptide(L)'
;AFELDDNDRDFIIDFLQDEGFINDERYCRSFVKGKLNLKKWGVNKIKLSLITKGIDKEIIDNVLSEIDQKSYKEELVNLLKNKKINEEDPYKRKAKLMRYAVSKGYSISEVMEIVNGNEQ
;
A
#
# COMPACT_ATOMS: atom_id res chain seq x y z
N ALA A 1 18.55 -17.41 2.56
CA ALA A 1 18.89 -16.20 1.83
C ALA A 1 18.73 -14.97 2.72
N PHE A 2 19.67 -14.08 2.61
CA PHE A 2 19.59 -12.84 3.37
C PHE A 2 18.67 -11.86 2.66
N GLU A 3 17.67 -11.40 3.35
CA GLU A 3 16.77 -10.37 2.83
C GLU A 3 16.89 -9.14 3.70
N LEU A 4 17.07 -7.99 3.07
CA LEU A 4 16.99 -6.71 3.77
C LEU A 4 15.54 -6.48 4.18
N ASP A 5 15.31 -6.10 5.43
CA ASP A 5 13.97 -5.72 5.82
C ASP A 5 13.64 -4.36 5.20
N ASP A 6 12.39 -3.95 5.31
CA ASP A 6 11.94 -2.69 4.70
C ASP A 6 12.68 -1.48 5.28
N ASN A 7 13.04 -1.52 6.56
CA ASN A 7 13.75 -0.41 7.20
C ASN A 7 15.16 -0.25 6.66
N ASP A 8 15.89 -1.37 6.47
CA ASP A 8 17.24 -1.34 5.94
C ASP A 8 17.25 -0.84 4.50
N ARG A 9 16.32 -1.33 3.70
CA ARG A 9 16.19 -0.91 2.31
C ARG A 9 15.88 0.58 2.21
N ASP A 10 14.95 1.05 3.02
CA ASP A 10 14.55 2.46 3.02
C ASP A 10 15.70 3.36 3.45
N PHE A 11 16.49 2.92 4.43
CA PHE A 11 17.67 3.68 4.87
C PHE A 11 18.70 3.84 3.75
N ILE A 12 18.96 2.77 3.01
CA ILE A 12 19.92 2.81 1.91
C ILE A 12 19.44 3.77 0.81
N ILE A 13 18.16 3.72 0.48
CA ILE A 13 17.59 4.56 -0.57
C ILE A 13 17.58 6.01 -0.12
N ASP A 14 17.23 6.29 1.13
CA ASP A 14 17.24 7.64 1.67
C ASP A 14 18.66 8.24 1.63
N PHE A 15 19.68 7.44 1.95
CA PHE A 15 21.06 7.87 1.87
C PHE A 15 21.44 8.25 0.44
N LEU A 16 21.10 7.40 -0.53
CA LEU A 16 21.41 7.65 -1.94
C LEU A 16 20.68 8.91 -2.45
N GLN A 17 19.47 9.11 -2.01
CA GLN A 17 18.68 10.29 -2.40
C GLN A 17 19.30 11.56 -1.83
N ASP A 18 19.70 11.55 -0.56
CA ASP A 18 20.34 12.69 0.09
C ASP A 18 21.63 13.08 -0.60
N GLU A 19 22.34 12.10 -1.15
CA GLU A 19 23.58 12.33 -1.88
C GLU A 19 23.35 12.75 -3.33
N GLY A 20 22.09 12.85 -3.76
CA GLY A 20 21.74 13.27 -5.10
C GLY A 20 21.88 12.22 -6.17
N PHE A 21 22.03 10.97 -5.78
CA PHE A 21 22.17 9.86 -6.73
C PHE A 21 20.85 9.35 -7.29
N ILE A 22 19.73 9.74 -6.66
CA ILE A 22 18.40 9.23 -7.03
C ILE A 22 17.49 10.41 -7.38
N ASN A 23 16.87 10.33 -8.57
CA ASN A 23 15.83 11.27 -8.96
C ASN A 23 14.57 10.99 -8.17
N ASP A 24 13.97 12.00 -7.55
CA ASP A 24 12.82 11.85 -6.66
C ASP A 24 11.63 11.18 -7.36
N GLU A 25 11.32 11.60 -8.59
CA GLU A 25 10.20 11.01 -9.33
C GLU A 25 10.45 9.54 -9.64
N ARG A 26 11.65 9.23 -10.09
CA ARG A 26 12.05 7.86 -10.41
C ARG A 26 12.00 6.96 -9.17
N TYR A 27 12.53 7.47 -8.07
CA TYR A 27 12.48 6.77 -6.80
C TYR A 27 11.04 6.54 -6.36
N CYS A 28 10.23 7.57 -6.43
CA CYS A 28 8.83 7.52 -6.03
C CYS A 28 8.08 6.45 -6.84
N ARG A 29 8.28 6.42 -8.16
CA ARG A 29 7.62 5.44 -9.03
C ARG A 29 8.03 4.02 -8.68
N SER A 30 9.32 3.78 -8.45
CA SER A 30 9.82 2.47 -8.04
C SER A 30 9.28 2.04 -6.69
N PHE A 31 9.24 2.98 -5.74
CA PHE A 31 8.71 2.71 -4.41
C PHE A 31 7.24 2.30 -4.49
N VAL A 32 6.44 3.07 -5.23
CA VAL A 32 5.01 2.79 -5.38
C VAL A 32 4.80 1.41 -5.99
N LYS A 33 5.49 1.10 -7.08
CA LYS A 33 5.36 -0.20 -7.74
C LYS A 33 5.72 -1.35 -6.81
N GLY A 34 6.82 -1.21 -6.06
CA GLY A 34 7.25 -2.25 -5.15
C GLY A 34 6.25 -2.50 -4.03
N LYS A 35 5.74 -1.42 -3.43
CA LYS A 35 4.80 -1.56 -2.33
C LYS A 35 3.45 -2.08 -2.78
N LEU A 36 2.98 -1.66 -3.95
CA LEU A 36 1.72 -2.16 -4.49
C LEU A 36 1.82 -3.65 -4.86
N ASN A 37 2.87 -4.01 -5.57
CA ASN A 37 2.96 -5.35 -6.17
C ASN A 37 3.53 -6.39 -5.21
N LEU A 38 4.52 -6.03 -4.41
CA LEU A 38 5.20 -6.99 -3.54
C LEU A 38 4.65 -7.00 -2.12
N LYS A 39 4.34 -5.83 -1.58
CA LYS A 39 3.85 -5.72 -0.20
C LYS A 39 2.33 -5.62 -0.09
N LYS A 40 1.65 -5.39 -1.21
CA LYS A 40 0.20 -5.24 -1.25
C LYS A 40 -0.30 -4.10 -0.36
N TRP A 41 0.49 -3.03 -0.30
CA TRP A 41 0.08 -1.84 0.45
C TRP A 41 -0.96 -1.04 -0.32
N GLY A 42 -1.85 -0.39 0.43
CA GLY A 42 -2.77 0.59 -0.13
C GLY A 42 -2.12 1.96 -0.29
N VAL A 43 -2.78 2.83 -1.03
CA VAL A 43 -2.27 4.16 -1.38
C VAL A 43 -1.99 5.01 -0.14
N ASN A 44 -2.84 4.94 0.88
CA ASN A 44 -2.67 5.79 2.07
C ASN A 44 -1.34 5.51 2.79
N LYS A 45 -0.97 4.25 2.91
CA LYS A 45 0.28 3.88 3.56
C LYS A 45 1.49 4.25 2.71
N ILE A 46 1.40 4.06 1.40
CA ILE A 46 2.46 4.42 0.46
C ILE A 46 2.69 5.93 0.51
N LYS A 47 1.62 6.71 0.43
CA LYS A 47 1.70 8.17 0.44
C LYS A 47 2.31 8.69 1.73
N LEU A 48 1.89 8.16 2.87
CA LEU A 48 2.43 8.57 4.16
C LEU A 48 3.93 8.28 4.26
N SER A 49 4.35 7.10 3.78
CA SER A 49 5.77 6.74 3.77
C SER A 49 6.59 7.70 2.93
N LEU A 50 6.10 8.06 1.74
CA LEU A 50 6.80 8.98 0.84
C LEU A 50 6.87 10.39 1.41
N ILE A 51 5.79 10.86 2.04
CA ILE A 51 5.78 12.16 2.72
C ILE A 51 6.81 12.17 3.84
N THR A 52 6.86 11.11 4.63
CA THR A 52 7.81 10.98 5.74
C THR A 52 9.26 11.01 5.24
N LYS A 53 9.50 10.50 4.04
CA LYS A 53 10.84 10.52 3.42
C LYS A 53 11.19 11.87 2.79
N GLY A 54 10.29 12.83 2.83
CA GLY A 54 10.54 14.16 2.31
C GLY A 54 10.33 14.34 0.82
N ILE A 55 9.65 13.42 0.17
CA ILE A 55 9.32 13.56 -1.24
C ILE A 55 8.24 14.62 -1.41
N ASP A 56 8.39 15.47 -2.41
CA ASP A 56 7.44 16.54 -2.72
C ASP A 56 6.06 15.93 -2.99
N LYS A 57 5.04 16.51 -2.35
CA LYS A 57 3.66 16.03 -2.49
C LYS A 57 3.21 16.02 -3.95
N GLU A 58 3.63 17.01 -4.72
CA GLU A 58 3.26 17.11 -6.13
C GLU A 58 3.77 15.91 -6.93
N ILE A 59 5.01 15.50 -6.65
CA ILE A 59 5.60 14.31 -7.28
C ILE A 59 4.82 13.07 -6.87
N ILE A 60 4.52 12.96 -5.58
CA ILE A 60 3.77 11.81 -5.04
C ILE A 60 2.40 11.71 -5.73
N ASP A 61 1.67 12.81 -5.79
CA ASP A 61 0.34 12.82 -6.39
C ASP A 61 0.38 12.46 -7.87
N ASN A 62 1.38 12.94 -8.60
CA ASN A 62 1.55 12.62 -10.01
C ASN A 62 1.81 11.13 -10.22
N VAL A 63 2.68 10.55 -9.42
CA VAL A 63 3.00 9.12 -9.53
C VAL A 63 1.80 8.27 -9.14
N LEU A 64 1.10 8.64 -8.06
CA LEU A 64 -0.08 7.91 -7.63
C LEU A 64 -1.21 7.97 -8.66
N SER A 65 -1.29 9.07 -9.43
CA SER A 65 -2.30 9.19 -10.48
C SER A 65 -2.07 8.20 -11.64
N GLU A 66 -0.88 7.64 -11.75
CA GLU A 66 -0.55 6.66 -12.79
C GLU A 66 -1.05 5.25 -12.44
N ILE A 67 -1.52 5.02 -11.22
CA ILE A 67 -1.99 3.71 -10.79
C ILE A 67 -3.27 3.35 -11.55
N ASP A 68 -3.29 2.14 -12.13
CA ASP A 68 -4.49 1.61 -12.76
C ASP A 68 -5.51 1.25 -11.68
N GLN A 69 -6.61 1.98 -11.63
CA GLN A 69 -7.61 1.80 -10.59
C GLN A 69 -8.27 0.42 -10.62
N LYS A 70 -8.42 -0.15 -11.79
CA LYS A 70 -9.00 -1.48 -11.92
C LYS A 70 -8.09 -2.53 -11.29
N SER A 71 -6.81 -2.49 -11.62
CA SER A 71 -5.82 -3.41 -11.05
C SER A 71 -5.70 -3.22 -9.54
N TYR A 72 -5.73 -1.98 -9.09
CA TYR A 72 -5.65 -1.65 -7.68
C TYR A 72 -6.81 -2.28 -6.90
N LYS A 73 -8.02 -2.13 -7.44
CA LYS A 73 -9.22 -2.71 -6.82
C LYS A 73 -9.15 -4.24 -6.81
N GLU A 74 -8.69 -4.83 -7.91
CA GLU A 74 -8.53 -6.29 -7.99
C GLU A 74 -7.55 -6.80 -6.95
N GLU A 75 -6.46 -6.09 -6.72
CA GLU A 75 -5.47 -6.46 -5.71
C GLU A 75 -6.08 -6.40 -4.31
N LEU A 76 -6.90 -5.39 -4.03
CA LEU A 76 -7.59 -5.31 -2.74
C LEU A 76 -8.57 -6.47 -2.57
N VAL A 77 -9.33 -6.79 -3.60
CA VAL A 77 -10.25 -7.93 -3.55
C VAL A 77 -9.50 -9.22 -3.24
N ASN A 78 -8.38 -9.43 -3.94
CA ASN A 78 -7.56 -10.63 -3.72
C ASN A 78 -6.97 -10.67 -2.32
N LEU A 79 -6.53 -9.52 -1.80
CA LEU A 79 -6.00 -9.42 -0.46
C LEU A 79 -7.04 -9.85 0.57
N LEU A 80 -8.27 -9.37 0.41
CA LEU A 80 -9.36 -9.71 1.33
C LEU A 80 -9.77 -11.17 1.22
N LYS A 81 -9.83 -11.71 0.01
CA LYS A 81 -10.20 -13.11 -0.21
C LYS A 81 -9.17 -14.08 0.36
N ASN A 82 -7.89 -13.71 0.28
CA ASN A 82 -6.81 -14.62 0.68
C ASN A 82 -6.47 -14.52 2.16
N LYS A 83 -6.98 -13.51 2.85
CA LYS A 83 -6.71 -13.36 4.28
C LYS A 83 -7.63 -14.29 5.08
N LYS A 84 -7.01 -15.17 5.85
CA LYS A 84 -7.74 -16.05 6.74
C LYS A 84 -7.91 -15.37 8.09
N ILE A 85 -9.17 -15.23 8.50
CA ILE A 85 -9.52 -14.65 9.80
C ILE A 85 -10.12 -15.77 10.64
N ASN A 86 -9.51 -16.03 11.79
CA ASN A 86 -9.97 -17.08 12.70
C ASN A 86 -11.03 -16.53 13.62
N GLU A 87 -12.24 -16.33 13.10
CA GLU A 87 -13.38 -15.79 13.81
C GLU A 87 -14.66 -16.38 13.24
N GLU A 88 -15.51 -16.95 14.09
CA GLU A 88 -16.75 -17.60 13.66
C GLU A 88 -17.89 -16.60 13.44
N ASP A 89 -17.95 -15.54 14.25
CA ASP A 89 -18.99 -14.52 14.14
C ASP A 89 -18.77 -13.71 12.86
N PRO A 90 -19.71 -13.74 11.90
CA PRO A 90 -19.53 -13.01 10.64
C PRO A 90 -19.31 -11.52 10.82
N TYR A 91 -19.97 -10.90 11.77
CA TYR A 91 -19.82 -9.48 12.04
C TYR A 91 -18.41 -9.14 12.53
N LYS A 92 -17.93 -9.93 13.50
CA LYS A 92 -16.56 -9.74 14.03
C LYS A 92 -15.52 -10.06 13.00
N ARG A 93 -15.74 -11.06 12.16
CA ARG A 93 -14.83 -11.43 11.07
C ARG A 93 -14.70 -10.27 10.10
N LYS A 94 -15.82 -9.67 9.72
CA LYS A 94 -15.84 -8.51 8.84
C LYS A 94 -15.05 -7.34 9.42
N ALA A 95 -15.24 -7.06 10.71
CA ALA A 95 -14.52 -5.98 11.38
C ALA A 95 -13.01 -6.23 11.40
N LYS A 96 -12.59 -7.46 11.67
CA LYS A 96 -11.17 -7.82 11.68
C LYS A 96 -10.56 -7.70 10.29
N LEU A 97 -11.30 -8.11 9.26
CA LEU A 97 -10.86 -8.02 7.87
C LEU A 97 -10.68 -6.57 7.47
N MET A 98 -11.63 -5.71 7.86
CA MET A 98 -11.54 -4.29 7.57
C MET A 98 -10.32 -3.65 8.24
N ARG A 99 -10.07 -3.96 9.51
CA ARG A 99 -8.89 -3.45 10.21
C ARG A 99 -7.60 -3.89 9.55
N TYR A 100 -7.56 -5.14 9.09
CA TYR A 100 -6.39 -5.65 8.37
C TYR A 100 -6.12 -4.84 7.12
N ALA A 101 -7.15 -4.61 6.29
CA ALA A 101 -6.98 -3.87 5.04
C ALA A 101 -6.61 -2.41 5.30
N VAL A 102 -7.21 -1.78 6.29
CA VAL A 102 -6.87 -0.40 6.66
C VAL A 102 -5.42 -0.32 7.13
N SER A 103 -4.95 -1.31 7.89
CA SER A 103 -3.55 -1.34 8.33
C SER A 103 -2.58 -1.49 7.15
N LYS A 104 -3.03 -2.06 6.04
CA LYS A 104 -2.23 -2.17 4.83
C LYS A 104 -2.23 -0.88 4.00
N GLY A 105 -3.09 0.09 4.34
CA GLY A 105 -3.13 1.38 3.68
C GLY A 105 -4.32 1.65 2.81
N TYR A 106 -5.32 0.77 2.80
CA TYR A 106 -6.56 1.00 2.05
C TYR A 106 -7.53 1.82 2.88
N SER A 107 -8.38 2.59 2.21
CA SER A 107 -9.37 3.40 2.93
C SER A 107 -10.55 2.55 3.39
N ILE A 108 -11.21 3.01 4.46
CA ILE A 108 -12.39 2.31 4.97
C ILE A 108 -13.48 2.23 3.90
N SER A 109 -13.69 3.31 3.14
CA SER A 109 -14.73 3.32 2.10
C SER A 109 -14.44 2.32 0.99
N GLU A 110 -13.16 2.20 0.57
CA GLU A 110 -12.77 1.20 -0.43
C GLU A 110 -13.04 -0.21 0.05
N VAL A 111 -12.69 -0.49 1.30
CA VAL A 111 -12.86 -1.82 1.88
C VAL A 111 -14.35 -2.14 2.03
N MET A 112 -15.12 -1.20 2.55
CA MET A 112 -16.56 -1.39 2.74
C MET A 112 -17.30 -1.66 1.44
N GLU A 113 -16.92 -0.96 0.38
CA GLU A 113 -17.52 -1.16 -0.93
C GLU A 113 -17.37 -2.62 -1.39
N ILE A 114 -16.18 -3.17 -1.20
CA ILE A 114 -15.91 -4.56 -1.61
C ILE A 114 -16.59 -5.55 -0.68
N VAL A 115 -16.47 -5.36 0.63
CA VAL A 115 -17.01 -6.28 1.61
C VAL A 115 -18.53 -6.33 1.55
N ASN A 116 -19.17 -5.16 1.42
CA ASN A 116 -20.63 -5.09 1.34
C ASN A 116 -21.16 -5.56 -0.01
N GLY A 117 -20.42 -5.28 -1.07
CA GLY A 117 -20.79 -5.74 -2.41
C GLY A 117 -20.77 -7.24 -2.54
N ASN A 118 -19.88 -7.92 -1.82
CA ASN A 118 -19.76 -9.37 -1.85
C ASN A 118 -20.88 -10.11 -1.09
N GLU A 119 -21.68 -9.39 -0.35
CA GLU A 119 -22.79 -9.97 0.40
C GLU A 119 -24.07 -10.13 -0.42
N GLN A 120 -24.08 -9.64 -1.65
CA GLN A 120 -25.23 -9.73 -2.53
C GLN A 120 -25.28 -11.01 -3.33
#